data_4d276f3c6467d157713dcf835b50be7c
#
_entry.id   4d276f3c6467d157713dcf835b50be7c
#
_cell.length_a   1.000
_cell.length_b   1.000
_cell.length_c   1.000
_cell.angle_alpha   90.00
_cell.angle_beta   90.00
_cell.angle_gamma   90.00
#
_symmetry.space_group_name_H-M   'P 1'
#
loop_
_entity.id
_entity.type
_entity.pdbx_description
1 polymer ?
#
loop_
_entity_poly.entity_id
_entity_poly.type
_entity_poly.pdbx_seq_one_letter_code
_entity_poly.pdbx_strand_id
1 'polypeptide(L)'
;ILIKNHYSVVSSGTELAAIEVANTSVTDKLQNSSNIDKGLDLLKKEGIGAVWNAVFPKNLLPLQLGYSSAGEVVKVGKGVSAYHVGDKVVSNGGHAEYVVVSENLCSRIDENTDIKEAAFTVLGSIALHGLRLSETSLGSKVVVVGLGVIGQLVCRLAEAQGSEVIGIDPDPERSKYGDNFFTSADDVELKDVDSVIITAATSSNEPIELATKIARNKAKIVVIGDIPLNISRNDFYYKELELVVSKSYGPGRYDKQYEALGNDYPIEYVRWTENRNFEAFTKLLSQKQIHLLDLVSEEIAFEDAPSVYEKFEDEIKPLSVVLRYNIDAEPKIEIENDLQPEPKTSKVNVGILGAGNFAATTIMPALKELKRECKVLGIASSKGLSAESLAKSFKIKNKYSTEEEILNADEIDAVLILTPHHNHSDL
;
A
#
# COMPACT_ATOMS: atom_id res chain seq x y z
N ILE A 1 14.61 1.02 -8.81
CA ILE A 1 15.38 -0.09 -8.21
C ILE A 1 14.58 -1.35 -8.40
N LEU A 2 15.17 -2.41 -8.99
CA LEU A 2 14.58 -3.74 -9.10
C LEU A 2 15.05 -4.58 -7.90
N ILE A 3 14.08 -5.09 -7.14
CA ILE A 3 14.32 -5.86 -5.92
C ILE A 3 13.75 -7.26 -6.11
N LYS A 4 14.51 -8.29 -5.74
CA LYS A 4 14.06 -9.67 -5.56
C LYS A 4 13.61 -9.80 -4.11
N ASN A 5 12.31 -10.00 -3.89
CA ASN A 5 11.75 -10.10 -2.54
C ASN A 5 12.15 -11.41 -1.87
N HIS A 6 12.47 -11.33 -0.57
CA HIS A 6 12.65 -12.49 0.31
C HIS A 6 11.41 -12.70 1.18
N TYR A 7 10.85 -11.61 1.71
CA TYR A 7 9.65 -11.61 2.54
C TYR A 7 8.78 -10.41 2.23
N SER A 8 7.46 -10.59 2.39
CA SER A 8 6.51 -9.48 2.46
C SER A 8 5.45 -9.77 3.51
N VAL A 9 4.88 -8.71 4.08
CA VAL A 9 3.89 -8.82 5.18
C VAL A 9 2.51 -8.49 4.64
N VAL A 10 1.55 -9.39 4.87
CA VAL A 10 0.15 -9.18 4.51
C VAL A 10 -0.51 -8.28 5.56
N SER A 11 -1.07 -7.17 5.11
CA SER A 11 -1.82 -6.22 5.93
C SER A 11 -3.32 -6.50 5.83
N SER A 12 -3.85 -7.30 6.77
CA SER A 12 -5.24 -7.73 6.77
C SER A 12 -6.24 -6.58 6.64
N GLY A 13 -6.05 -5.49 7.38
CA GLY A 13 -6.98 -4.35 7.35
C GLY A 13 -7.06 -3.66 5.99
N THR A 14 -5.92 -3.29 5.42
CA THR A 14 -5.87 -2.52 4.16
C THR A 14 -6.18 -3.39 2.94
N GLU A 15 -5.66 -4.61 2.91
CA GLU A 15 -5.79 -5.48 1.74
C GLU A 15 -7.19 -6.09 1.63
N LEU A 16 -7.79 -6.50 2.75
CA LEU A 16 -9.19 -6.95 2.76
C LEU A 16 -10.14 -5.83 2.33
N ALA A 17 -9.98 -4.62 2.86
CA ALA A 17 -10.77 -3.47 2.43
C ALA A 17 -10.62 -3.21 0.91
N ALA A 18 -9.41 -3.38 0.36
CA ALA A 18 -9.18 -3.24 -1.07
C ALA A 18 -9.87 -4.34 -1.89
N ILE A 19 -9.87 -5.58 -1.40
CA ILE A 19 -10.56 -6.73 -2.02
C ILE A 19 -12.08 -6.54 -1.96
N GLU A 20 -12.64 -6.11 -0.83
CA GLU A 20 -14.06 -5.81 -0.69
C GLU A 20 -14.51 -4.73 -1.67
N VAL A 21 -13.75 -3.64 -1.79
CA VAL A 21 -14.03 -2.58 -2.78
C VAL A 21 -13.97 -3.11 -4.21
N ALA A 22 -13.04 -4.03 -4.51
CA ALA A 22 -12.94 -4.65 -5.82
C ALA A 22 -14.12 -5.58 -6.12
N ASN A 23 -14.62 -6.30 -5.13
CA ASN A 23 -15.72 -7.28 -5.26
C ASN A 23 -17.11 -6.64 -5.19
N THR A 24 -17.25 -5.41 -4.65
CA THR A 24 -18.54 -4.72 -4.55
C THR A 24 -19.12 -4.43 -5.93
N SER A 25 -20.34 -4.91 -6.19
CA SER A 25 -21.01 -4.73 -7.47
C SER A 25 -21.30 -3.24 -7.78
N VAL A 26 -21.39 -2.89 -9.05
CA VAL A 26 -21.74 -1.52 -9.50
C VAL A 26 -23.13 -1.12 -9.00
N THR A 27 -24.06 -2.07 -8.90
CA THR A 27 -25.42 -1.86 -8.40
C THR A 27 -25.43 -1.50 -6.92
N ASP A 28 -24.60 -2.14 -6.11
CA ASP A 28 -24.52 -1.87 -4.66
C ASP A 28 -23.82 -0.52 -4.39
N LYS A 29 -22.85 -0.15 -5.24
CA LYS A 29 -22.23 1.18 -5.20
C LYS A 29 -23.19 2.34 -5.52
N LEU A 30 -24.19 2.09 -6.37
CA LEU A 30 -25.21 3.09 -6.75
C LEU A 30 -26.37 3.19 -5.74
N GLN A 31 -26.61 2.16 -4.93
CA GLN A 31 -27.67 2.18 -3.93
C GLN A 31 -27.32 2.93 -2.64
N ASN A 32 -26.05 3.22 -2.42
CA ASN A 32 -25.61 3.95 -1.23
C ASN A 32 -25.77 5.47 -1.46
N SER A 33 -26.69 6.13 -0.75
CA SER A 33 -27.04 7.55 -0.92
C SER A 33 -25.83 8.49 -0.82
N SER A 34 -24.84 8.15 0.03
CA SER A 34 -23.58 8.92 0.14
C SER A 34 -22.71 8.87 -1.14
N ASN A 35 -22.86 7.85 -1.97
CA ASN A 35 -22.13 7.71 -3.22
C ASN A 35 -22.81 8.49 -4.37
N ILE A 36 -24.12 8.66 -4.31
CA ILE A 36 -24.87 9.48 -5.29
C ILE A 36 -24.49 10.95 -5.11
N ASP A 37 -24.42 11.45 -3.88
CA ASP A 37 -24.02 12.83 -3.59
C ASP A 37 -22.56 13.10 -3.98
N LYS A 38 -21.66 12.16 -3.68
CA LYS A 38 -20.25 12.21 -4.14
C LYS A 38 -20.14 12.16 -5.67
N GLY A 39 -20.95 11.36 -6.34
CA GLY A 39 -21.03 11.27 -7.80
C GLY A 39 -21.50 12.58 -8.44
N LEU A 40 -22.53 13.21 -7.86
CA LEU A 40 -23.05 14.51 -8.29
C LEU A 40 -22.05 15.66 -8.05
N ASP A 41 -21.31 15.61 -6.94
CA ASP A 41 -20.25 16.59 -6.65
C ASP A 41 -19.03 16.41 -7.56
N LEU A 42 -18.66 15.17 -7.89
CA LEU A 42 -17.63 14.87 -8.88
C LEU A 42 -18.05 15.35 -10.28
N LEU A 43 -19.32 15.14 -10.65
CA LEU A 43 -19.87 15.60 -11.92
C LEU A 43 -19.77 17.13 -12.07
N LYS A 44 -20.07 17.85 -10.99
CA LYS A 44 -20.00 19.31 -10.96
C LYS A 44 -18.58 19.85 -10.97
N LYS A 45 -17.62 19.16 -10.33
CA LYS A 45 -16.24 19.62 -10.16
C LYS A 45 -15.30 19.16 -11.27
N GLU A 46 -15.46 17.95 -11.77
CA GLU A 46 -14.48 17.28 -12.65
C GLU A 46 -15.09 16.73 -13.95
N GLY A 47 -16.40 16.88 -14.15
CA GLY A 47 -17.10 16.52 -15.39
C GLY A 47 -17.44 15.02 -15.53
N ILE A 48 -18.10 14.69 -16.65
CA ILE A 48 -18.64 13.34 -16.94
C ILE A 48 -17.57 12.26 -16.93
N GLY A 49 -16.33 12.58 -17.33
CA GLY A 49 -15.21 11.62 -17.33
C GLY A 49 -14.81 11.13 -15.96
N ALA A 50 -14.89 11.98 -14.93
CA ALA A 50 -14.58 11.61 -13.56
C ALA A 50 -15.68 10.72 -12.95
N VAL A 51 -16.95 10.98 -13.25
CA VAL A 51 -18.07 10.12 -12.85
C VAL A 51 -18.00 8.77 -13.55
N TRP A 52 -17.66 8.77 -14.84
CA TRP A 52 -17.45 7.53 -15.59
C TRP A 52 -16.36 6.66 -14.96
N ASN A 53 -15.22 7.25 -14.60
CA ASN A 53 -14.12 6.56 -13.92
C ASN A 53 -14.46 6.10 -12.49
N ALA A 54 -15.44 6.73 -11.82
CA ALA A 54 -15.91 6.34 -10.51
C ALA A 54 -17.00 5.26 -10.56
N VAL A 55 -17.82 5.24 -11.61
CA VAL A 55 -18.96 4.34 -11.78
C VAL A 55 -18.59 3.08 -12.57
N PHE A 56 -17.79 3.22 -13.64
CA PHE A 56 -17.29 2.06 -14.38
C PHE A 56 -16.03 1.55 -13.71
N PRO A 57 -16.00 0.25 -13.36
CA PRO A 57 -14.99 -0.28 -12.48
C PRO A 57 -13.60 -0.13 -13.09
N LYS A 58 -12.68 0.35 -12.27
CA LYS A 58 -11.23 0.17 -12.42
C LYS A 58 -10.81 -1.33 -12.54
N ASN A 59 -11.77 -2.21 -12.64
CA ASN A 59 -11.66 -3.67 -12.58
C ASN A 59 -11.12 -4.33 -13.85
N LEU A 60 -10.71 -3.54 -14.86
CA LEU A 60 -9.99 -4.09 -16.02
C LEU A 60 -8.50 -4.27 -15.73
N LEU A 61 -7.98 -3.61 -14.69
CA LEU A 61 -6.59 -3.76 -14.28
C LEU A 61 -6.55 -4.51 -12.94
N PRO A 62 -5.67 -5.49 -12.80
CA PRO A 62 -5.51 -6.21 -11.54
C PRO A 62 -5.07 -5.25 -10.43
N LEU A 63 -5.64 -5.44 -9.24
CA LEU A 63 -5.23 -4.75 -8.04
C LEU A 63 -3.94 -5.41 -7.52
N GLN A 64 -2.87 -4.66 -7.42
CA GLN A 64 -1.66 -5.14 -6.78
C GLN A 64 -1.86 -5.10 -5.26
N LEU A 65 -1.76 -6.25 -4.60
CA LEU A 65 -1.81 -6.38 -3.15
C LEU A 65 -0.40 -6.28 -2.56
N GLY A 66 -0.35 -5.94 -1.27
CA GLY A 66 0.90 -5.75 -0.54
C GLY A 66 1.55 -4.39 -0.77
N TYR A 67 2.28 -3.95 0.25
CA TYR A 67 3.03 -2.70 0.23
C TYR A 67 4.13 -2.66 1.31
N SER A 68 4.54 -3.82 1.84
CA SER A 68 5.60 -3.92 2.84
C SER A 68 6.42 -5.17 2.57
N SER A 69 7.63 -4.99 2.08
CA SER A 69 8.51 -6.08 1.66
C SER A 69 9.97 -5.82 1.99
N ALA A 70 10.75 -6.89 2.07
CA ALA A 70 12.21 -6.86 2.18
C ALA A 70 12.84 -7.87 1.21
N GLY A 71 13.96 -7.51 0.63
CA GLY A 71 14.65 -8.32 -0.36
C GLY A 71 16.03 -7.80 -0.69
N GLU A 72 16.51 -8.18 -1.87
CA GLU A 72 17.85 -7.83 -2.37
C GLU A 72 17.74 -7.07 -3.70
N VAL A 73 18.56 -6.04 -3.86
CA VAL A 73 18.66 -5.27 -5.10
C VAL A 73 19.34 -6.13 -6.17
N VAL A 74 18.63 -6.39 -7.26
CA VAL A 74 19.19 -7.15 -8.41
C VAL A 74 19.50 -6.29 -9.62
N LYS A 75 18.91 -5.07 -9.70
CA LYS A 75 19.24 -4.10 -10.75
C LYS A 75 18.92 -2.68 -10.29
N VAL A 76 19.72 -1.71 -10.73
CA VAL A 76 19.50 -0.28 -10.51
C VAL A 76 19.27 0.44 -11.82
N GLY A 77 18.39 1.44 -11.82
CA GLY A 77 18.13 2.30 -12.98
C GLY A 77 19.25 3.33 -13.21
N LYS A 78 19.23 3.95 -14.40
CA LYS A 78 20.14 5.06 -14.70
C LYS A 78 19.84 6.22 -13.74
N GLY A 79 20.89 6.77 -13.11
CA GLY A 79 20.76 7.90 -12.18
C GLY A 79 20.54 7.51 -10.71
N VAL A 80 20.28 6.25 -10.40
CA VAL A 80 20.28 5.75 -9.03
C VAL A 80 21.73 5.54 -8.57
N SER A 81 22.16 6.30 -7.58
CA SER A 81 23.54 6.24 -7.05
C SER A 81 23.59 5.76 -5.60
N ALA A 82 22.48 5.80 -4.89
CA ALA A 82 22.44 5.45 -3.47
C ALA A 82 22.40 3.93 -3.22
N TYR A 83 22.09 3.10 -4.24
CA TYR A 83 21.92 1.64 -4.09
C TYR A 83 22.79 0.87 -5.08
N HIS A 84 23.22 -0.33 -4.67
CA HIS A 84 24.02 -1.25 -5.48
C HIS A 84 23.36 -2.63 -5.53
N VAL A 85 23.67 -3.39 -6.58
CA VAL A 85 23.29 -4.81 -6.67
C VAL A 85 23.88 -5.57 -5.49
N GLY A 86 23.06 -6.39 -4.81
CA GLY A 86 23.41 -7.11 -3.60
C GLY A 86 23.03 -6.39 -2.30
N ASP A 87 22.65 -5.10 -2.34
CA ASP A 87 22.15 -4.41 -1.15
C ASP A 87 20.86 -5.07 -0.65
N LYS A 88 20.80 -5.39 0.65
CA LYS A 88 19.56 -5.79 1.29
C LYS A 88 18.73 -4.55 1.62
N VAL A 89 17.47 -4.58 1.27
CA VAL A 89 16.58 -3.41 1.35
C VAL A 89 15.18 -3.77 1.79
N VAL A 90 14.50 -2.77 2.34
CA VAL A 90 13.05 -2.75 2.53
C VAL A 90 12.41 -1.84 1.49
N SER A 91 11.17 -2.11 1.13
CA SER A 91 10.44 -1.27 0.17
C SER A 91 8.94 -1.33 0.35
N ASN A 92 8.23 -0.38 -0.28
CA ASN A 92 6.79 -0.45 -0.42
C ASN A 92 6.33 -1.33 -1.60
N GLY A 93 7.19 -2.23 -2.06
CA GLY A 93 6.86 -3.21 -3.10
C GLY A 93 5.70 -4.12 -2.69
N GLY A 94 4.87 -4.50 -3.68
CA GLY A 94 3.76 -5.41 -3.46
C GLY A 94 4.18 -6.87 -3.33
N HIS A 95 3.18 -7.74 -3.18
CA HIS A 95 3.38 -9.18 -3.14
C HIS A 95 3.74 -9.70 -4.54
N ALA A 96 5.03 -9.80 -4.81
CA ALA A 96 5.59 -10.33 -6.04
C ALA A 96 7.02 -10.79 -5.81
N GLU A 97 7.50 -11.74 -6.59
CA GLU A 97 8.91 -12.19 -6.51
C GLU A 97 9.89 -11.07 -6.83
N TYR A 98 9.53 -10.19 -7.77
CA TYR A 98 10.31 -9.02 -8.18
C TYR A 98 9.45 -7.77 -8.16
N VAL A 99 9.97 -6.69 -7.60
CA VAL A 99 9.30 -5.39 -7.57
C VAL A 99 10.22 -4.28 -8.06
N VAL A 100 9.62 -3.32 -8.76
CA VAL A 100 10.32 -2.08 -9.16
C VAL A 100 9.79 -0.95 -8.28
N VAL A 101 10.69 -0.32 -7.55
CA VAL A 101 10.35 0.79 -6.66
C VAL A 101 11.24 1.99 -6.91
N SER A 102 10.73 3.17 -6.57
CA SER A 102 11.50 4.41 -6.58
C SER A 102 12.49 4.46 -5.43
N GLU A 103 13.53 5.27 -5.56
CA GLU A 103 14.61 5.42 -4.58
C GLU A 103 14.08 5.85 -3.20
N ASN A 104 13.18 6.84 -3.16
CA ASN A 104 12.58 7.33 -1.92
C ASN A 104 11.62 6.34 -1.24
N LEU A 105 11.23 5.26 -1.92
CA LEU A 105 10.36 4.20 -1.40
C LEU A 105 11.13 2.91 -1.05
N CYS A 106 12.45 3.05 -0.86
CA CYS A 106 13.36 1.98 -0.54
C CYS A 106 14.35 2.46 0.53
N SER A 107 14.74 1.58 1.47
CA SER A 107 15.78 1.87 2.47
C SER A 107 16.64 0.64 2.69
N ARG A 108 17.95 0.87 2.94
CA ARG A 108 18.87 -0.23 3.25
C ARG A 108 18.60 -0.86 4.60
N ILE A 109 18.96 -2.12 4.70
CA ILE A 109 18.96 -2.89 5.95
C ILE A 109 20.41 -3.12 6.37
N ASP A 110 20.70 -2.89 7.64
CA ASP A 110 21.99 -3.26 8.22
C ASP A 110 22.17 -4.78 8.23
N GLU A 111 23.40 -5.27 8.07
CA GLU A 111 23.73 -6.69 8.00
C GLU A 111 23.23 -7.52 9.21
N ASN A 112 23.13 -6.88 10.38
CA ASN A 112 22.67 -7.51 11.62
C ASN A 112 21.14 -7.54 11.78
N THR A 113 20.39 -6.99 10.84
CA THR A 113 18.92 -6.97 10.88
C THR A 113 18.36 -8.25 10.27
N ASP A 114 17.44 -8.90 10.97
CA ASP A 114 16.68 -10.00 10.41
C ASP A 114 15.80 -9.49 9.26
N ILE A 115 15.96 -10.07 8.07
CA ILE A 115 15.25 -9.61 6.86
C ILE A 115 13.73 -9.86 6.95
N LYS A 116 13.29 -10.85 7.73
CA LYS A 116 11.87 -11.10 7.98
C LYS A 116 11.27 -10.02 8.86
N GLU A 117 11.96 -9.61 9.94
CA GLU A 117 11.56 -8.46 10.75
C GLU A 117 11.56 -7.18 9.92
N ALA A 118 12.57 -7.01 9.07
CA ALA A 118 12.68 -5.84 8.19
C ALA A 118 11.49 -5.73 7.21
N ALA A 119 10.85 -6.83 6.82
CA ALA A 119 9.67 -6.78 5.96
C ALA A 119 8.48 -6.01 6.57
N PHE A 120 8.47 -5.79 7.89
CA PHE A 120 7.46 -4.96 8.58
C PHE A 120 7.72 -3.45 8.46
N THR A 121 8.80 -3.01 7.85
CA THR A 121 9.24 -1.60 7.92
C THR A 121 8.19 -0.60 7.45
N VAL A 122 7.45 -0.88 6.40
CA VAL A 122 6.42 0.06 5.93
C VAL A 122 5.27 0.15 6.92
N LEU A 123 4.81 -0.98 7.48
CA LEU A 123 3.81 -1.01 8.55
C LEU A 123 4.35 -0.32 9.81
N GLY A 124 5.61 -0.59 10.16
CA GLY A 124 6.30 0.07 11.27
C GLY A 124 6.43 1.58 11.08
N SER A 125 6.60 2.03 9.85
CA SER A 125 6.67 3.46 9.53
C SER A 125 5.32 4.16 9.61
N ILE A 126 4.21 3.46 9.34
CA ILE A 126 2.86 3.96 9.64
C ILE A 126 2.70 4.16 11.15
N ALA A 127 3.07 3.16 11.94
CA ALA A 127 3.02 3.23 13.40
C ALA A 127 3.93 4.35 13.95
N LEU A 128 5.16 4.45 13.44
CA LEU A 128 6.14 5.46 13.83
C LEU A 128 5.67 6.89 13.48
N HIS A 129 5.04 7.06 12.31
CA HIS A 129 4.48 8.35 11.93
C HIS A 129 3.35 8.76 12.88
N GLY A 130 2.44 7.86 13.18
CA GLY A 130 1.38 8.10 14.17
C GLY A 130 1.93 8.42 15.55
N LEU A 131 2.94 7.70 16.03
CA LEU A 131 3.61 7.99 17.30
C LEU A 131 4.28 9.36 17.28
N ARG A 132 4.92 9.78 16.18
CA ARG A 132 5.49 11.13 16.05
C ARG A 132 4.44 12.23 16.13
N LEU A 133 3.27 12.00 15.54
CA LEU A 133 2.15 12.96 15.61
C LEU A 133 1.56 13.09 17.02
N SER A 134 1.75 12.09 17.88
CA SER A 134 1.34 12.16 19.28
C SER A 134 2.18 13.12 20.13
N GLU A 135 3.38 13.49 19.66
CA GLU A 135 4.35 14.34 20.36
C GLU A 135 4.72 13.84 21.76
N THR A 136 4.58 12.54 22.00
CA THR A 136 4.97 11.91 23.26
C THR A 136 6.49 11.81 23.39
N SER A 137 6.96 11.68 24.61
CA SER A 137 8.37 11.62 24.96
C SER A 137 8.61 10.64 26.11
N LEU A 138 9.85 10.53 26.55
CA LEU A 138 10.24 9.69 27.68
C LEU A 138 9.34 9.94 28.90
N GLY A 139 8.75 8.87 29.43
CA GLY A 139 7.87 8.91 30.60
C GLY A 139 6.41 9.31 30.30
N SER A 140 6.06 9.60 29.04
CA SER A 140 4.66 9.84 28.67
C SER A 140 3.81 8.57 28.85
N LYS A 141 2.56 8.75 29.29
CA LYS A 141 1.54 7.68 29.33
C LYS A 141 0.77 7.65 28.02
N VAL A 142 0.86 6.55 27.31
CA VAL A 142 0.25 6.33 25.98
C VAL A 142 -0.74 5.20 26.06
N VAL A 143 -1.97 5.44 25.61
CA VAL A 143 -2.97 4.37 25.41
C VAL A 143 -3.13 4.11 23.93
N VAL A 144 -3.04 2.83 23.54
CA VAL A 144 -3.26 2.38 22.18
C VAL A 144 -4.59 1.63 22.11
N VAL A 145 -5.53 2.10 21.28
CA VAL A 145 -6.84 1.50 21.09
C VAL A 145 -6.87 0.76 19.74
N GLY A 146 -7.01 -0.56 19.81
CA GLY A 146 -6.84 -1.48 18.69
C GLY A 146 -5.43 -2.09 18.69
N LEU A 147 -5.33 -3.41 18.92
CA LEU A 147 -4.07 -4.16 19.02
C LEU A 147 -3.85 -5.10 17.83
N GLY A 148 -4.31 -4.70 16.63
CA GLY A 148 -3.88 -5.28 15.37
C GLY A 148 -2.39 -5.04 15.12
N VAL A 149 -1.84 -5.48 14.00
CA VAL A 149 -0.40 -5.36 13.70
C VAL A 149 0.14 -3.93 13.86
N ILE A 150 -0.61 -2.91 13.42
CA ILE A 150 -0.21 -1.50 13.57
C ILE A 150 -0.21 -1.09 15.05
N GLY A 151 -1.23 -1.49 15.82
CA GLY A 151 -1.29 -1.19 17.26
C GLY A 151 -0.15 -1.83 18.03
N GLN A 152 0.18 -3.09 17.76
CA GLN A 152 1.33 -3.77 18.33
C GLN A 152 2.65 -3.05 18.02
N LEU A 153 2.82 -2.58 16.78
CA LEU A 153 3.99 -1.80 16.37
C LEU A 153 4.05 -0.44 17.08
N VAL A 154 2.91 0.26 17.26
CA VAL A 154 2.85 1.51 18.05
C VAL A 154 3.26 1.26 19.48
N CYS A 155 2.74 0.20 20.14
CA CYS A 155 3.10 -0.15 21.52
C CYS A 155 4.62 -0.34 21.65
N ARG A 156 5.23 -1.18 20.81
CA ARG A 156 6.68 -1.46 20.87
C ARG A 156 7.55 -0.23 20.61
N LEU A 157 7.13 0.63 19.67
CA LEU A 157 7.82 1.88 19.38
C LEU A 157 7.72 2.86 20.55
N ALA A 158 6.55 2.97 21.18
CA ALA A 158 6.34 3.83 22.35
C ALA A 158 7.11 3.31 23.59
N GLU A 159 7.15 2.00 23.81
CA GLU A 159 7.99 1.37 24.85
C GLU A 159 9.48 1.61 24.59
N ALA A 160 9.95 1.42 23.35
CA ALA A 160 11.34 1.70 22.97
C ALA A 160 11.71 3.19 23.16
N GLN A 161 10.74 4.10 23.03
CA GLN A 161 10.89 5.52 23.34
C GLN A 161 10.95 5.79 24.87
N GLY A 162 10.54 4.83 25.71
CA GLY A 162 10.48 4.95 27.16
C GLY A 162 9.16 5.51 27.68
N SER A 163 8.06 5.35 26.95
CA SER A 163 6.71 5.68 27.41
C SER A 163 6.12 4.54 28.27
N GLU A 164 5.19 4.90 29.17
CA GLU A 164 4.28 3.93 29.81
C GLU A 164 3.16 3.61 28.83
N VAL A 165 3.07 2.34 28.37
CA VAL A 165 2.14 1.95 27.32
C VAL A 165 1.05 1.06 27.88
N ILE A 166 -0.20 1.34 27.50
CA ILE A 166 -1.38 0.52 27.78
C ILE A 166 -2.09 0.25 26.47
N GLY A 167 -2.36 -1.03 26.18
CA GLY A 167 -3.08 -1.46 25.00
C GLY A 167 -4.50 -1.91 25.32
N ILE A 168 -5.47 -1.59 24.45
CA ILE A 168 -6.87 -1.99 24.61
C ILE A 168 -7.37 -2.55 23.27
N ASP A 169 -7.88 -3.79 23.31
CA ASP A 169 -8.55 -4.42 22.18
C ASP A 169 -9.60 -5.42 22.68
N PRO A 170 -10.84 -5.41 22.18
CA PRO A 170 -11.88 -6.34 22.62
C PRO A 170 -11.57 -7.81 22.29
N ASP A 171 -10.66 -8.08 21.36
CA ASP A 171 -10.20 -9.43 21.02
C ASP A 171 -9.13 -9.88 22.02
N PRO A 172 -9.39 -10.91 22.87
CA PRO A 172 -8.42 -11.40 23.84
C PRO A 172 -7.16 -12.01 23.17
N GLU A 173 -7.28 -12.46 21.93
CA GLU A 173 -6.13 -12.96 21.17
C GLU A 173 -5.12 -11.83 20.83
N ARG A 174 -5.57 -10.59 20.80
CA ARG A 174 -4.71 -9.41 20.58
C ARG A 174 -4.02 -8.94 21.86
N SER A 175 -4.67 -9.14 23.02
CA SER A 175 -4.15 -8.70 24.33
C SER A 175 -2.99 -9.54 24.85
N LYS A 176 -2.78 -10.76 24.34
CA LYS A 176 -1.72 -11.66 24.79
C LYS A 176 -0.28 -11.25 24.44
N TYR A 177 -0.11 -10.22 23.60
CA TYR A 177 1.20 -9.77 23.11
C TYR A 177 1.90 -8.74 24.02
N GLY A 178 1.32 -8.37 25.17
CA GLY A 178 1.92 -7.45 26.12
C GLY A 178 1.31 -7.56 27.53
N ASP A 179 2.12 -7.27 28.56
CA ASP A 179 1.72 -7.41 29.95
C ASP A 179 0.65 -6.37 30.39
N ASN A 180 0.64 -5.19 29.76
CA ASN A 180 -0.30 -4.10 30.03
C ASN A 180 -1.39 -3.99 28.97
N PHE A 181 -1.81 -5.11 28.37
CA PHE A 181 -2.86 -5.15 27.37
C PHE A 181 -4.14 -5.73 27.96
N PHE A 182 -5.26 -5.06 27.69
CA PHE A 182 -6.57 -5.32 28.30
C PHE A 182 -7.65 -5.49 27.24
N THR A 183 -8.67 -6.27 27.56
CA THR A 183 -9.82 -6.45 26.66
C THR A 183 -10.85 -5.33 26.79
N SER A 184 -10.85 -4.61 27.91
CA SER A 184 -11.72 -3.48 28.16
C SER A 184 -10.99 -2.36 28.89
N ALA A 185 -11.39 -1.13 28.64
CA ALA A 185 -10.93 0.02 29.38
C ALA A 185 -11.39 0.01 30.86
N ASP A 186 -12.43 -0.78 31.18
CA ASP A 186 -12.92 -0.92 32.55
C ASP A 186 -12.04 -1.86 33.40
N ASP A 187 -11.17 -2.64 32.76
CA ASP A 187 -10.26 -3.56 33.45
C ASP A 187 -9.00 -2.86 34.03
N VAL A 188 -8.82 -1.58 33.71
CA VAL A 188 -7.62 -0.80 34.09
C VAL A 188 -7.99 0.63 34.47
N GLU A 189 -7.29 1.17 35.50
CA GLU A 189 -7.48 2.58 35.88
C GLU A 189 -6.76 3.49 34.87
N LEU A 190 -7.52 4.13 34.01
CA LEU A 190 -7.03 5.06 32.98
C LEU A 190 -7.30 6.49 33.41
N LYS A 191 -6.25 7.18 33.84
CA LYS A 191 -6.28 8.60 34.17
C LYS A 191 -5.03 9.30 33.64
N ASP A 192 -5.22 10.58 33.33
CA ASP A 192 -4.11 11.48 32.97
C ASP A 192 -3.26 10.98 31.82
N VAL A 193 -3.91 10.40 30.79
CA VAL A 193 -3.24 9.86 29.60
C VAL A 193 -2.73 11.02 28.75
N ASP A 194 -1.44 11.03 28.44
CA ASP A 194 -0.78 12.08 27.64
C ASP A 194 -1.18 12.04 26.17
N SER A 195 -1.32 10.83 25.63
CA SER A 195 -1.83 10.65 24.26
C SER A 195 -2.60 9.34 24.12
N VAL A 196 -3.64 9.39 23.29
CA VAL A 196 -4.38 8.18 22.85
C VAL A 196 -4.16 8.01 21.37
N ILE A 197 -3.66 6.83 20.97
CA ILE A 197 -3.40 6.48 19.58
C ILE A 197 -4.41 5.41 19.16
N ILE A 198 -5.29 5.74 18.22
CA ILE A 198 -6.35 4.86 17.76
C ILE A 198 -5.91 4.19 16.46
N THR A 199 -5.73 2.88 16.51
CA THR A 199 -5.35 2.03 15.36
C THR A 199 -6.47 1.07 14.97
N ALA A 200 -7.59 1.10 15.69
CA ALA A 200 -8.77 0.29 15.41
C ALA A 200 -9.41 0.65 14.07
N ALA A 201 -9.98 -0.34 13.38
CA ALA A 201 -10.86 -0.16 12.25
C ALA A 201 -12.27 -0.68 12.64
N THR A 202 -13.24 0.22 12.75
CA THR A 202 -14.61 -0.10 13.17
C THR A 202 -15.61 0.96 12.74
N SER A 203 -16.87 0.56 12.57
CA SER A 203 -17.97 1.49 12.37
C SER A 203 -18.49 2.13 13.67
N SER A 204 -18.00 1.69 14.83
CA SER A 204 -18.36 2.23 16.15
C SER A 204 -17.61 3.54 16.44
N ASN A 205 -18.26 4.46 17.16
CA ASN A 205 -17.65 5.70 17.65
C ASN A 205 -16.95 5.51 19.02
N GLU A 206 -17.06 4.33 19.62
CA GLU A 206 -16.49 4.04 20.94
C GLU A 206 -15.00 4.37 21.09
N PRO A 207 -14.12 4.09 20.13
CA PRO A 207 -12.69 4.41 20.28
C PRO A 207 -12.42 5.90 20.52
N ILE A 208 -13.12 6.81 19.82
CA ILE A 208 -12.92 8.25 20.00
C ILE A 208 -13.59 8.75 21.28
N GLU A 209 -14.73 8.19 21.68
CA GLU A 209 -15.39 8.48 22.95
C GLU A 209 -14.53 8.05 24.14
N LEU A 210 -13.96 6.85 24.08
CA LEU A 210 -12.99 6.39 25.07
C LEU A 210 -11.80 7.35 25.16
N ALA A 211 -11.20 7.70 24.01
CA ALA A 211 -10.05 8.58 23.96
C ALA A 211 -10.32 9.93 24.66
N THR A 212 -11.46 10.56 24.40
CA THR A 212 -11.83 11.83 25.04
C THR A 212 -12.05 11.70 26.54
N LYS A 213 -12.58 10.54 26.99
CA LYS A 213 -12.83 10.26 28.41
C LYS A 213 -11.53 10.14 29.22
N ILE A 214 -10.55 9.37 28.73
CA ILE A 214 -9.30 9.03 29.45
C ILE A 214 -8.19 10.05 29.31
N ALA A 215 -8.19 10.84 28.23
CA ALA A 215 -7.19 11.85 27.94
C ALA A 215 -7.15 12.93 29.03
N ARG A 216 -5.94 13.34 29.44
CA ARG A 216 -5.76 14.52 30.31
C ARG A 216 -6.08 15.82 29.56
N ASN A 217 -6.09 16.94 30.29
CA ASN A 217 -6.17 18.26 29.65
C ASN A 217 -4.98 18.45 28.70
N LYS A 218 -5.26 19.00 27.51
CA LYS A 218 -4.27 19.26 26.43
C LYS A 218 -3.59 17.99 25.89
N ALA A 219 -4.22 16.84 26.08
CA ALA A 219 -3.74 15.61 25.47
C ALA A 219 -3.98 15.59 23.96
N LYS A 220 -3.20 14.79 23.29
CA LYS A 220 -3.30 14.59 21.84
C LYS A 220 -3.92 13.24 21.51
N ILE A 221 -4.91 13.24 20.64
CA ILE A 221 -5.55 12.03 20.12
C ILE A 221 -5.11 11.85 18.66
N VAL A 222 -4.48 10.73 18.36
CA VAL A 222 -3.99 10.42 17.00
C VAL A 222 -4.81 9.26 16.43
N VAL A 223 -5.39 9.46 15.26
CA VAL A 223 -6.16 8.42 14.55
C VAL A 223 -5.33 7.91 13.37
N ILE A 224 -4.95 6.64 13.43
CA ILE A 224 -4.26 5.90 12.36
C ILE A 224 -5.26 4.98 11.65
N GLY A 225 -6.14 4.35 12.42
CA GLY A 225 -7.15 3.42 11.91
C GLY A 225 -8.31 4.11 11.21
N ASP A 226 -9.28 3.30 10.79
CA ASP A 226 -10.50 3.78 10.12
C ASP A 226 -11.68 3.70 11.09
N ILE A 227 -12.06 4.85 11.64
CA ILE A 227 -13.18 5.01 12.58
C ILE A 227 -14.04 6.23 12.22
N PRO A 228 -15.31 6.24 12.60
CA PRO A 228 -16.12 7.45 12.57
C PRO A 228 -15.54 8.55 13.46
N LEU A 229 -15.58 9.79 12.99
CA LEU A 229 -15.13 10.96 13.76
C LEU A 229 -16.34 11.81 14.17
N ASN A 230 -17.33 11.19 14.83
CA ASN A 230 -18.47 11.91 15.40
C ASN A 230 -18.06 12.47 16.77
N ILE A 231 -17.45 13.65 16.78
CA ILE A 231 -16.90 14.30 17.96
C ILE A 231 -17.85 15.35 18.53
N SER A 232 -17.95 15.38 19.86
CA SER A 232 -18.65 16.43 20.59
C SER A 232 -17.71 17.60 20.85
N ARG A 233 -18.14 18.81 20.45
CA ARG A 233 -17.34 20.02 20.77
C ARG A 233 -17.04 20.16 22.26
N ASN A 234 -17.98 19.77 23.12
CA ASN A 234 -17.82 19.93 24.58
C ASN A 234 -16.70 19.04 25.13
N ASP A 235 -16.57 17.78 24.64
CA ASP A 235 -15.54 16.86 25.11
C ASP A 235 -14.14 17.38 24.79
N PHE A 236 -13.98 18.03 23.65
CA PHE A 236 -12.73 18.67 23.27
C PHE A 236 -12.50 20.01 23.97
N TYR A 237 -13.56 20.82 24.10
CA TYR A 237 -13.45 22.18 24.66
C TYR A 237 -12.99 22.21 26.11
N TYR A 238 -13.58 21.37 26.96
CA TYR A 238 -13.26 21.38 28.40
C TYR A 238 -11.83 20.92 28.71
N LYS A 239 -11.25 20.10 27.88
CA LYS A 239 -9.90 19.57 28.06
C LYS A 239 -8.88 20.20 27.09
N GLU A 240 -9.30 21.08 26.18
CA GLU A 240 -8.47 21.62 25.12
C GLU A 240 -7.72 20.50 24.34
N LEU A 241 -8.43 19.43 23.97
CA LEU A 241 -7.85 18.28 23.29
C LEU A 241 -7.48 18.63 21.84
N GLU A 242 -6.40 18.02 21.35
CA GLU A 242 -6.02 18.05 19.95
C GLU A 242 -6.35 16.71 19.27
N LEU A 243 -6.90 16.74 18.05
CA LEU A 243 -7.15 15.57 17.22
C LEU A 243 -6.34 15.67 15.94
N VAL A 244 -5.58 14.62 15.66
CA VAL A 244 -4.77 14.52 14.44
C VAL A 244 -5.06 13.20 13.74
N VAL A 245 -5.33 13.27 12.42
CA VAL A 245 -5.46 12.08 11.58
C VAL A 245 -4.12 11.80 10.90
N SER A 246 -3.57 10.63 11.12
CA SER A 246 -2.29 10.21 10.56
C SER A 246 -2.44 9.81 9.09
N LYS A 247 -1.57 10.32 8.22
CA LYS A 247 -1.58 9.99 6.80
C LYS A 247 -0.49 8.97 6.46
N SER A 248 -0.85 7.69 6.42
CA SER A 248 0.04 6.60 5.99
C SER A 248 1.39 6.64 6.74
N TYR A 249 2.53 6.49 6.06
CA TYR A 249 3.86 6.47 6.65
C TYR A 249 4.60 7.82 6.60
N GLY A 250 3.86 8.91 6.38
CA GLY A 250 4.33 10.27 6.61
C GLY A 250 4.48 11.14 5.36
N PRO A 251 5.12 12.30 5.51
CA PRO A 251 5.35 13.26 4.44
C PRO A 251 6.11 12.64 3.26
N GLY A 252 5.68 12.99 2.05
CA GLY A 252 6.13 12.37 0.78
C GLY A 252 5.05 11.49 0.18
N ARG A 253 4.21 10.89 1.00
CA ARG A 253 3.18 9.95 0.55
C ARG A 253 2.15 10.63 -0.36
N TYR A 254 1.98 10.02 -1.56
CA TYR A 254 1.13 10.50 -2.66
C TYR A 254 1.64 11.78 -3.35
N ASP A 255 2.85 12.25 -3.03
CA ASP A 255 3.50 13.31 -3.78
C ASP A 255 4.33 12.71 -4.92
N LYS A 256 3.90 12.95 -6.17
CA LYS A 256 4.60 12.43 -7.35
C LYS A 256 6.02 12.96 -7.48
N GLN A 257 6.30 14.18 -7.01
CA GLN A 257 7.64 14.75 -7.05
C GLN A 257 8.58 13.94 -6.15
N TYR A 258 8.10 13.54 -4.98
CA TYR A 258 8.85 12.75 -4.03
C TYR A 258 8.91 11.26 -4.43
N GLU A 259 7.74 10.61 -4.60
CA GLU A 259 7.67 9.16 -4.83
C GLU A 259 8.15 8.75 -6.22
N ALA A 260 7.83 9.50 -7.29
CA ALA A 260 8.12 9.07 -8.66
C ALA A 260 9.36 9.73 -9.27
N LEU A 261 9.63 10.99 -8.92
CA LEU A 261 10.74 11.76 -9.50
C LEU A 261 11.97 11.85 -8.58
N GLY A 262 11.89 11.29 -7.35
CA GLY A 262 13.01 11.22 -6.43
C GLY A 262 13.42 12.56 -5.78
N ASN A 263 12.58 13.60 -5.88
CA ASN A 263 12.87 14.90 -5.28
C ASN A 263 12.58 14.86 -3.77
N ASP A 264 13.62 14.89 -2.95
CA ASP A 264 13.46 14.88 -1.49
C ASP A 264 13.14 16.29 -0.97
N TYR A 265 12.46 16.35 0.18
CA TYR A 265 12.20 17.58 0.90
C TYR A 265 13.44 18.05 1.68
N PRO A 266 13.71 19.38 1.72
CA PRO A 266 14.75 19.92 2.58
C PRO A 266 14.55 19.48 4.04
N ILE A 267 15.58 18.89 4.64
CA ILE A 267 15.50 18.29 5.98
C ILE A 267 15.16 19.31 7.07
N GLU A 268 15.51 20.58 6.87
CA GLU A 268 15.21 21.68 7.79
C GLU A 268 13.70 21.96 7.91
N TYR A 269 12.93 21.62 6.86
CA TYR A 269 11.49 21.86 6.81
C TYR A 269 10.67 20.60 7.01
N VAL A 270 11.16 19.46 6.54
CA VAL A 270 10.47 18.16 6.67
C VAL A 270 11.45 17.14 7.23
N ARG A 271 11.54 17.08 8.56
CA ARG A 271 12.49 16.18 9.24
C ARG A 271 12.20 14.71 8.99
N TRP A 272 10.92 14.32 8.98
CA TRP A 272 10.49 12.93 8.92
C TRP A 272 9.63 12.67 7.68
N THR A 273 10.30 12.38 6.55
CA THR A 273 9.63 11.87 5.35
C THR A 273 9.38 10.37 5.50
N GLU A 274 8.59 9.81 4.60
CA GLU A 274 8.34 8.36 4.56
C GLU A 274 9.64 7.55 4.47
N ASN A 275 10.61 7.95 3.64
CA ASN A 275 11.91 7.29 3.55
C ASN A 275 12.70 7.36 4.87
N ARG A 276 12.76 8.55 5.50
CA ARG A 276 13.44 8.73 6.79
C ARG A 276 12.75 7.99 7.93
N ASN A 277 11.44 7.70 7.79
CA ASN A 277 10.74 6.80 8.72
C ASN A 277 11.15 5.34 8.48
N PHE A 278 11.38 4.91 7.21
CA PHE A 278 11.94 3.57 6.93
C PHE A 278 13.33 3.42 7.57
N GLU A 279 14.23 4.38 7.34
CA GLU A 279 15.57 4.39 7.94
C GLU A 279 15.52 4.34 9.48
N ALA A 280 14.65 5.14 10.09
CA ALA A 280 14.54 5.18 11.54
C ALA A 280 14.01 3.83 12.10
N PHE A 281 13.04 3.20 11.42
CA PHE A 281 12.49 1.92 11.86
C PHE A 281 13.50 0.78 11.67
N THR A 282 14.18 0.67 10.52
CA THR A 282 15.21 -0.34 10.29
C THR A 282 16.38 -0.19 11.28
N LYS A 283 16.71 1.03 11.67
CA LYS A 283 17.73 1.29 12.70
C LYS A 283 17.33 0.74 14.06
N LEU A 284 16.07 0.86 14.48
CA LEU A 284 15.58 0.28 15.73
C LEU A 284 15.69 -1.25 15.73
N LEU A 285 15.41 -1.89 14.57
CA LEU A 285 15.58 -3.33 14.39
C LEU A 285 17.05 -3.74 14.47
N SER A 286 17.95 -3.03 13.77
CA SER A 286 19.39 -3.33 13.78
C SER A 286 20.01 -3.19 15.17
N GLN A 287 19.52 -2.23 15.96
CA GLN A 287 19.93 -2.01 17.35
C GLN A 287 19.22 -2.93 18.36
N LYS A 288 18.33 -3.82 17.87
CA LYS A 288 17.54 -4.73 18.71
C LYS A 288 16.72 -4.02 19.80
N GLN A 289 16.30 -2.79 19.53
CA GLN A 289 15.43 -2.02 20.43
C GLN A 289 13.96 -2.46 20.32
N ILE A 290 13.59 -3.07 19.20
CA ILE A 290 12.30 -3.72 18.97
C ILE A 290 12.52 -5.10 18.37
N HIS A 291 11.60 -6.03 18.66
CA HIS A 291 11.55 -7.38 18.11
C HIS A 291 10.15 -7.65 17.58
N LEU A 292 10.04 -8.33 16.43
CA LEU A 292 8.77 -8.48 15.71
C LEU A 292 8.43 -9.93 15.34
N LEU A 293 9.34 -10.88 15.53
CA LEU A 293 9.12 -12.27 15.11
C LEU A 293 7.95 -12.95 15.84
N ASP A 294 7.65 -12.53 17.05
CA ASP A 294 6.52 -13.00 17.84
C ASP A 294 5.17 -12.45 17.32
N LEU A 295 5.17 -11.40 16.53
CA LEU A 295 3.98 -10.89 15.84
C LEU A 295 3.62 -11.71 14.60
N VAL A 296 4.53 -12.55 14.10
CA VAL A 296 4.30 -13.41 12.94
C VAL A 296 3.45 -14.59 13.38
N SER A 297 2.16 -14.56 13.05
CA SER A 297 1.25 -15.69 13.32
C SER A 297 1.54 -16.87 12.42
N GLU A 298 1.82 -16.61 11.15
CA GLU A 298 2.11 -17.64 10.15
C GLU A 298 3.15 -17.14 9.13
N GLU A 299 3.99 -18.08 8.65
CA GLU A 299 4.85 -17.90 7.49
C GLU A 299 4.37 -18.86 6.39
N ILE A 300 4.05 -18.34 5.23
CA ILE A 300 3.45 -19.08 4.12
C ILE A 300 4.32 -18.87 2.87
N ALA A 301 4.48 -19.91 2.06
CA ALA A 301 5.14 -19.76 0.76
C ALA A 301 4.31 -18.84 -0.16
N PHE A 302 4.98 -18.02 -0.96
CA PHE A 302 4.30 -17.06 -1.84
C PHE A 302 3.32 -17.73 -2.82
N GLU A 303 3.65 -18.93 -3.26
CA GLU A 303 2.81 -19.73 -4.15
C GLU A 303 1.43 -20.05 -3.54
N ASP A 304 1.37 -20.11 -2.20
CA ASP A 304 0.16 -20.41 -1.43
C ASP A 304 -0.55 -19.12 -0.93
N ALA A 305 -0.09 -17.94 -1.34
CA ALA A 305 -0.63 -16.65 -0.90
C ALA A 305 -2.15 -16.51 -1.03
N PRO A 306 -2.84 -17.05 -2.05
CA PRO A 306 -4.31 -16.98 -2.13
C PRO A 306 -5.01 -17.55 -0.90
N SER A 307 -4.47 -18.61 -0.28
CA SER A 307 -5.05 -19.24 0.92
C SER A 307 -5.02 -18.34 2.16
N VAL A 308 -4.16 -17.32 2.19
CA VAL A 308 -4.06 -16.36 3.29
C VAL A 308 -5.32 -15.54 3.42
N TYR A 309 -5.88 -15.11 2.30
CA TYR A 309 -7.05 -14.23 2.29
C TYR A 309 -8.32 -14.98 2.72
N GLU A 310 -8.40 -16.31 2.49
CA GLU A 310 -9.48 -17.16 2.99
C GLU A 310 -9.45 -17.23 4.53
N LYS A 311 -8.27 -17.30 5.14
CA LYS A 311 -8.11 -17.35 6.61
C LYS A 311 -8.55 -16.08 7.33
N PHE A 312 -8.55 -14.94 6.66
CA PHE A 312 -9.05 -13.69 7.25
C PHE A 312 -10.57 -13.63 7.33
N GLU A 313 -11.29 -14.58 6.71
CA GLU A 313 -12.74 -14.76 6.85
C GLU A 313 -13.08 -15.67 8.06
N ASP A 314 -12.10 -16.36 8.66
CA ASP A 314 -12.27 -17.21 9.82
C ASP A 314 -12.63 -16.41 11.09
N GLU A 315 -13.20 -17.10 12.10
CA GLU A 315 -13.53 -16.49 13.41
C GLU A 315 -12.25 -16.00 14.13
N ILE A 316 -11.14 -16.76 14.04
CA ILE A 316 -9.84 -16.40 14.62
C ILE A 316 -8.92 -15.93 13.50
N LYS A 317 -8.77 -14.61 13.41
CA LYS A 317 -7.92 -14.00 12.38
C LYS A 317 -6.46 -13.94 12.82
N PRO A 318 -5.50 -14.34 11.98
CA PRO A 318 -4.08 -14.18 12.29
C PRO A 318 -3.74 -12.70 12.52
N LEU A 319 -2.79 -12.43 13.42
CA LEU A 319 -2.32 -11.06 13.67
C LEU A 319 -1.59 -10.52 12.45
N SER A 320 -0.61 -11.27 11.96
CA SER A 320 0.09 -11.00 10.72
C SER A 320 0.49 -12.29 10.02
N VAL A 321 0.56 -12.26 8.71
CA VAL A 321 1.07 -13.34 7.88
C VAL A 321 2.24 -12.82 7.06
N VAL A 322 3.33 -13.59 7.03
CA VAL A 322 4.52 -13.29 6.24
C VAL A 322 4.57 -14.23 5.06
N LEU A 323 4.65 -13.68 3.85
CA LEU A 323 4.89 -14.43 2.64
C LEU A 323 6.39 -14.59 2.43
N ARG A 324 6.84 -15.84 2.26
CA ARG A 324 8.24 -16.18 1.98
C ARG A 324 8.40 -16.52 0.51
N TYR A 325 9.39 -15.91 -0.14
CA TYR A 325 9.70 -16.12 -1.55
C TYR A 325 10.83 -17.14 -1.74
N ASN A 326 10.77 -17.88 -2.84
CA ASN A 326 11.86 -18.78 -3.22
C ASN A 326 13.00 -17.99 -3.86
N ILE A 327 14.04 -17.70 -3.08
CA ILE A 327 15.19 -16.90 -3.53
C ILE A 327 16.11 -17.64 -4.50
N ASP A 328 16.05 -18.97 -4.56
CA ASP A 328 16.88 -19.80 -5.46
C ASP A 328 16.19 -20.01 -6.82
N ALA A 329 14.93 -19.64 -6.96
CA ALA A 329 14.21 -19.75 -8.22
C ALA A 329 14.78 -18.75 -9.26
N GLU A 330 15.11 -19.26 -10.43
CA GLU A 330 15.38 -18.44 -11.60
C GLU A 330 14.06 -17.81 -12.11
N PRO A 331 14.07 -16.53 -12.52
CA PRO A 331 12.89 -15.90 -13.06
C PRO A 331 12.40 -16.65 -14.30
N LYS A 332 11.21 -17.21 -14.23
CA LYS A 332 10.56 -17.77 -15.40
C LYS A 332 9.96 -16.61 -16.20
N ILE A 333 10.70 -16.13 -17.17
CA ILE A 333 10.18 -15.19 -18.18
C ILE A 333 9.54 -16.04 -19.27
N GLU A 334 8.34 -16.55 -19.02
CA GLU A 334 7.51 -17.16 -20.05
C GLU A 334 6.66 -16.06 -20.70
N ILE A 335 7.25 -15.34 -21.64
CA ILE A 335 6.47 -14.55 -22.61
C ILE A 335 6.07 -15.54 -23.70
N GLU A 336 4.95 -16.23 -23.51
CA GLU A 336 4.32 -16.97 -24.61
C GLU A 336 3.79 -15.96 -25.63
N ASN A 337 4.67 -15.49 -26.50
CA ASN A 337 4.28 -14.82 -27.71
C ASN A 337 4.15 -15.89 -28.80
N ASP A 338 2.93 -16.14 -29.24
CA ASP A 338 2.68 -16.95 -30.43
C ASP A 338 3.06 -16.10 -31.66
N LEU A 339 4.38 -15.95 -31.87
CA LEU A 339 4.99 -15.15 -32.95
C LEU A 339 4.80 -15.78 -34.34
N GLN A 340 3.76 -16.56 -34.58
CA GLN A 340 3.47 -17.03 -35.92
C GLN A 340 3.12 -15.82 -36.78
N PRO A 341 3.79 -15.62 -37.93
CA PRO A 341 3.49 -14.52 -38.82
C PRO A 341 2.03 -14.66 -39.29
N GLU A 342 1.20 -13.70 -38.96
CA GLU A 342 -0.16 -13.66 -39.47
C GLU A 342 -0.16 -13.25 -40.95
N PRO A 343 -1.02 -13.87 -41.77
CA PRO A 343 -1.17 -13.48 -43.16
C PRO A 343 -1.54 -11.99 -43.25
N LYS A 344 -0.84 -11.23 -44.10
CA LYS A 344 -1.16 -9.81 -44.35
C LYS A 344 -2.64 -9.67 -44.71
N THR A 345 -3.40 -9.13 -43.78
CA THR A 345 -4.80 -8.80 -43.98
C THR A 345 -4.92 -7.36 -44.50
N SER A 346 -6.06 -6.97 -45.04
CA SER A 346 -6.35 -5.59 -45.43
C SER A 346 -6.54 -4.65 -44.21
N LYS A 347 -6.34 -5.17 -43.01
CA LYS A 347 -6.50 -4.42 -41.76
C LYS A 347 -5.16 -3.89 -41.28
N VAL A 348 -5.20 -2.73 -40.62
CA VAL A 348 -4.04 -2.14 -39.94
C VAL A 348 -3.80 -2.88 -38.64
N ASN A 349 -2.63 -3.46 -38.47
CA ASN A 349 -2.19 -4.06 -37.22
C ASN A 349 -1.66 -2.98 -36.29
N VAL A 350 -2.30 -2.81 -35.14
CA VAL A 350 -2.02 -1.74 -34.19
C VAL A 350 -1.28 -2.30 -32.99
N GLY A 351 -0.15 -1.67 -32.63
CA GLY A 351 0.55 -1.82 -31.36
C GLY A 351 0.13 -0.74 -30.37
N ILE A 352 0.07 -1.07 -29.08
CA ILE A 352 -0.28 -0.14 -28.02
C ILE A 352 0.87 0.02 -27.03
N LEU A 353 1.36 1.23 -26.86
CA LEU A 353 2.30 1.61 -25.81
C LEU A 353 1.55 2.29 -24.66
N GLY A 354 1.46 1.58 -23.53
CA GLY A 354 0.76 2.04 -22.33
C GLY A 354 -0.58 1.34 -22.11
N ALA A 355 -0.66 0.52 -21.07
CA ALA A 355 -1.83 -0.25 -20.66
C ALA A 355 -2.52 0.37 -19.43
N GLY A 356 -2.64 1.68 -19.40
CA GLY A 356 -3.30 2.43 -18.32
C GLY A 356 -4.84 2.44 -18.42
N ASN A 357 -5.49 3.13 -17.47
CA ASN A 357 -6.95 3.25 -17.43
C ASN A 357 -7.53 3.83 -18.72
N PHE A 358 -6.88 4.84 -19.34
CA PHE A 358 -7.35 5.43 -20.58
C PHE A 358 -7.34 4.42 -21.74
N ALA A 359 -6.28 3.62 -21.84
CA ALA A 359 -6.24 2.50 -22.78
C ALA A 359 -7.42 1.54 -22.54
N ALA A 360 -7.61 1.10 -21.29
CA ALA A 360 -8.60 0.10 -20.92
C ALA A 360 -10.04 0.55 -21.11
N THR A 361 -10.37 1.79 -20.71
CA THR A 361 -11.77 2.26 -20.64
C THR A 361 -12.23 3.04 -21.85
N THR A 362 -11.30 3.59 -22.63
CA THR A 362 -11.64 4.47 -23.77
C THR A 362 -11.16 3.92 -25.10
N ILE A 363 -9.85 3.67 -25.20
CA ILE A 363 -9.25 3.32 -26.50
C ILE A 363 -9.57 1.88 -26.93
N MET A 364 -9.40 0.92 -26.01
CA MET A 364 -9.64 -0.50 -26.35
C MET A 364 -11.10 -0.78 -26.74
N PRO A 365 -12.14 -0.24 -26.05
CA PRO A 365 -13.52 -0.35 -26.52
C PRO A 365 -13.74 0.27 -27.90
N ALA A 366 -13.17 1.46 -28.17
CA ALA A 366 -13.30 2.12 -29.47
C ALA A 366 -12.65 1.30 -30.60
N LEU A 367 -11.44 0.76 -30.38
CA LEU A 367 -10.76 -0.11 -31.35
C LEU A 367 -11.53 -1.43 -31.60
N LYS A 368 -12.24 -1.93 -30.59
CA LYS A 368 -13.11 -3.10 -30.76
C LYS A 368 -14.28 -2.84 -31.69
N GLU A 369 -14.80 -1.60 -31.76
CA GLU A 369 -15.82 -1.21 -32.73
C GLU A 369 -15.24 -1.16 -34.16
N LEU A 370 -13.97 -0.75 -34.29
CA LEU A 370 -13.24 -0.63 -35.55
C LEU A 370 -12.60 -1.95 -36.01
N LYS A 371 -13.10 -3.09 -35.54
CA LYS A 371 -12.54 -4.44 -35.84
C LYS A 371 -12.51 -4.84 -37.32
N ARG A 372 -13.18 -4.08 -38.20
CA ARG A 372 -13.14 -4.28 -39.64
C ARG A 372 -11.94 -3.61 -40.28
N GLU A 373 -11.49 -2.47 -39.72
CA GLU A 373 -10.45 -1.61 -40.24
C GLU A 373 -9.08 -1.90 -39.59
N CYS A 374 -9.07 -2.21 -38.31
CA CYS A 374 -7.83 -2.48 -37.57
C CYS A 374 -7.93 -3.68 -36.65
N LYS A 375 -6.77 -4.21 -36.26
CA LYS A 375 -6.61 -5.26 -35.27
C LYS A 375 -5.53 -4.85 -34.28
N VAL A 376 -5.84 -4.86 -32.98
CA VAL A 376 -4.80 -4.71 -31.97
C VAL A 376 -4.03 -6.00 -31.86
N LEU A 377 -2.79 -5.98 -32.32
CA LEU A 377 -1.93 -7.14 -32.38
C LEU A 377 -0.99 -7.25 -31.19
N GLY A 378 -0.53 -6.12 -30.65
CA GLY A 378 0.46 -6.09 -29.60
C GLY A 378 0.20 -5.00 -28.57
N ILE A 379 0.69 -5.23 -27.35
CA ILE A 379 0.62 -4.27 -26.24
C ILE A 379 1.90 -4.32 -25.41
N ALA A 380 2.41 -3.15 -25.03
CA ALA A 380 3.52 -3.00 -24.10
C ALA A 380 3.15 -2.03 -22.94
N SER A 381 3.70 -2.27 -21.77
CA SER A 381 3.55 -1.39 -20.60
C SER A 381 4.71 -1.61 -19.65
N SER A 382 5.21 -0.53 -19.06
CA SER A 382 6.23 -0.58 -18.00
C SER A 382 5.81 -1.39 -16.78
N LYS A 383 4.49 -1.59 -16.57
CA LYS A 383 3.91 -2.49 -15.59
C LYS A 383 3.32 -3.70 -16.32
N GLY A 384 4.11 -4.74 -16.51
CA GLY A 384 3.73 -5.94 -17.27
C GLY A 384 2.36 -6.51 -16.92
N LEU A 385 1.97 -6.45 -15.63
CA LEU A 385 0.68 -6.93 -15.14
C LEU A 385 -0.54 -6.24 -15.79
N SER A 386 -0.46 -4.94 -16.06
CA SER A 386 -1.55 -4.20 -16.74
C SER A 386 -1.64 -4.57 -18.23
N ALA A 387 -0.50 -4.75 -18.90
CA ALA A 387 -0.46 -5.24 -20.28
C ALA A 387 -1.04 -6.65 -20.39
N GLU A 388 -0.67 -7.55 -19.49
CA GLU A 388 -1.19 -8.91 -19.39
C GLU A 388 -2.72 -8.93 -19.23
N SER A 389 -3.24 -8.15 -18.29
CA SER A 389 -4.68 -8.07 -18.01
C SER A 389 -5.46 -7.56 -19.23
N LEU A 390 -4.97 -6.48 -19.88
CA LEU A 390 -5.61 -5.98 -21.10
C LEU A 390 -5.50 -6.96 -22.27
N ALA A 391 -4.35 -7.58 -22.45
CA ALA A 391 -4.15 -8.59 -23.47
C ALA A 391 -5.16 -9.75 -23.32
N LYS A 392 -5.35 -10.25 -22.10
CA LYS A 392 -6.33 -11.28 -21.77
C LYS A 392 -7.76 -10.81 -22.02
N SER A 393 -8.13 -9.61 -21.55
CA SER A 393 -9.50 -9.08 -21.64
C SER A 393 -9.93 -8.78 -23.09
N PHE A 394 -9.01 -8.31 -23.93
CA PHE A 394 -9.27 -7.93 -25.31
C PHE A 394 -8.72 -8.93 -26.33
N LYS A 395 -8.20 -10.06 -25.86
CA LYS A 395 -7.63 -11.14 -26.71
C LYS A 395 -6.53 -10.63 -27.64
N ILE A 396 -5.64 -9.78 -27.09
CA ILE A 396 -4.45 -9.32 -27.82
C ILE A 396 -3.43 -10.45 -27.81
N LYS A 397 -2.88 -10.74 -28.98
CA LYS A 397 -2.02 -11.91 -29.18
C LYS A 397 -0.63 -11.71 -28.57
N ASN A 398 0.02 -10.58 -28.87
CA ASN A 398 1.40 -10.34 -28.51
C ASN A 398 1.51 -9.38 -27.33
N LYS A 399 2.34 -9.74 -26.38
CA LYS A 399 2.73 -8.92 -25.23
C LYS A 399 4.20 -8.62 -25.35
N TYR A 400 4.57 -7.36 -25.23
CA TYR A 400 5.94 -6.90 -25.34
C TYR A 400 6.40 -6.34 -23.99
N SER A 401 7.66 -6.60 -23.65
CA SER A 401 8.25 -6.14 -22.39
C SER A 401 8.79 -4.73 -22.46
N THR A 402 9.14 -4.28 -23.66
CA THR A 402 9.75 -2.95 -23.91
C THR A 402 9.05 -2.24 -25.08
N GLU A 403 9.22 -0.93 -25.11
CA GLU A 403 8.78 -0.10 -26.23
C GLU A 403 9.56 -0.47 -27.52
N GLU A 404 10.85 -0.77 -27.40
CA GLU A 404 11.70 -1.14 -28.54
C GLU A 404 11.22 -2.42 -29.22
N GLU A 405 10.76 -3.41 -28.46
CA GLU A 405 10.23 -4.65 -29.01
C GLU A 405 8.98 -4.39 -29.87
N ILE A 406 8.06 -3.55 -29.42
CA ILE A 406 6.82 -3.28 -30.18
C ILE A 406 7.08 -2.36 -31.38
N LEU A 407 8.05 -1.42 -31.26
CA LEU A 407 8.42 -0.52 -32.35
C LEU A 407 9.20 -1.23 -33.47
N ASN A 408 9.90 -2.31 -33.14
CA ASN A 408 10.69 -3.11 -34.10
C ASN A 408 9.92 -4.36 -34.60
N ALA A 409 8.65 -4.55 -34.21
CA ALA A 409 7.86 -5.70 -34.63
C ALA A 409 7.36 -5.52 -36.09
N ASP A 410 7.88 -6.30 -37.01
CA ASP A 410 7.55 -6.22 -38.44
C ASP A 410 6.05 -6.40 -38.78
N GLU A 411 5.30 -7.01 -37.89
CA GLU A 411 3.88 -7.27 -38.04
C GLU A 411 2.98 -6.08 -37.58
N ILE A 412 3.55 -5.03 -36.99
CA ILE A 412 2.83 -3.86 -36.52
C ILE A 412 2.94 -2.73 -37.54
N ASP A 413 1.79 -2.29 -38.05
CA ASP A 413 1.71 -1.22 -39.07
C ASP A 413 1.62 0.18 -38.46
N ALA A 414 1.06 0.30 -37.23
CA ALA A 414 0.86 1.55 -36.53
C ALA A 414 0.93 1.38 -35.01
N VAL A 415 1.45 2.38 -34.30
CA VAL A 415 1.56 2.37 -32.84
C VAL A 415 0.74 3.51 -32.23
N LEU A 416 -0.07 3.18 -31.22
CA LEU A 416 -0.77 4.17 -30.40
C LEU A 416 -0.01 4.36 -29.09
N ILE A 417 0.49 5.56 -28.85
CA ILE A 417 1.18 5.95 -27.62
C ILE A 417 0.15 6.47 -26.62
N LEU A 418 -0.11 5.69 -25.56
CA LEU A 418 -1.09 5.96 -24.51
C LEU A 418 -0.42 6.10 -23.13
N THR A 419 0.88 6.34 -23.13
CA THR A 419 1.67 6.64 -21.93
C THR A 419 1.39 8.07 -21.44
N PRO A 420 1.84 8.45 -20.23
CA PRO A 420 1.78 9.86 -19.79
C PRO A 420 2.48 10.80 -20.76
N HIS A 421 1.92 12.00 -20.95
CA HIS A 421 2.35 12.96 -21.97
C HIS A 421 3.83 13.33 -21.96
N HIS A 422 4.48 13.28 -20.78
CA HIS A 422 5.90 13.59 -20.65
C HIS A 422 6.84 12.56 -21.31
N ASN A 423 6.32 11.36 -21.62
CA ASN A 423 7.09 10.32 -22.30
C ASN A 423 6.88 10.31 -23.82
N HIS A 424 5.94 11.10 -24.34
CA HIS A 424 5.58 11.05 -25.77
C HIS A 424 6.71 11.53 -26.69
N SER A 425 7.57 12.45 -26.21
CA SER A 425 8.67 12.98 -27.00
C SER A 425 9.84 11.98 -27.15
N ASP A 426 9.93 11.05 -26.24
CA ASP A 426 11.04 10.08 -26.19
C ASP A 426 10.69 8.76 -26.88
N LEU A 427 9.39 8.54 -27.16
CA LEU A 427 8.82 7.38 -27.86
C LEU A 427 8.52 7.68 -29.33
#